data_c5f16cbbe476e333d68e1c1bedd13e69
#
_entry.id   c5f16cbbe476e333d68e1c1bedd13e69
#
_cell.length_a   1.000
_cell.length_b   1.000
_cell.length_c   1.000
_cell.angle_alpha   90.00
_cell.angle_beta   90.00
_cell.angle_gamma   90.00
#
_symmetry.space_group_name_H-M   'P 1'
#
loop_
_entity.id
_entity.type
_entity.pdbx_description
1 polymer ?
#
loop_
_entity_poly.entity_id
_entity_poly.type
_entity_poly.pdbx_seq_one_letter_code
_entity_poly.pdbx_strand_id
1 'polypeptide(L)'
;MFYKMIENKCKEWYNSENCTVRNLIEYIEKTGQMRDAQIEAIKVYLFLKIGCECKPLEFLFRYGCFNSINLNNIELSTATREYLEENPAATALFEYSRLTNDKGEQVSEKLEKQIKKDPSSIDYDAFFRTAFYGVSYTDYLFSLPMGAGKTYLMAAFIYLDLYFALNEPTNPAFAHNFIIFAPSGLKSSVVPSLKTIQNFNPAWIIPEPAATDIKRMISFEVLDQGKTANKSNKTKNPNVQKIANHQPLSELFGLVAVTNAEKVILDRIQEKSGQINMFEESDDEKDRQANELRNLIGKLPSLSIFIDEVHHAVSDEIKLRAVVTKWAQNHTVNSVIGFSGTPYLEKTEKFKVVDSLSVGTD
;
A
#
# COMPACT_ATOMS: atom_id res chain seq x y z
N MET A 1 4.34 -15.57 -2.23
CA MET A 1 5.47 -15.99 -3.09
C MET A 1 5.76 -15.04 -4.23
N PHE A 2 4.82 -14.23 -4.73
CA PHE A 2 5.09 -13.17 -5.72
C PHE A 2 6.17 -12.17 -5.26
N TYR A 3 6.29 -11.94 -3.96
CA TYR A 3 7.33 -11.09 -3.39
C TYR A 3 8.75 -11.51 -3.79
N LYS A 4 9.03 -12.82 -3.98
CA LYS A 4 10.35 -13.30 -4.41
C LYS A 4 10.73 -12.79 -5.81
N MET A 5 9.76 -12.69 -6.72
CA MET A 5 9.99 -12.11 -8.05
C MET A 5 10.31 -10.62 -7.94
N ILE A 6 9.58 -9.90 -7.09
CA ILE A 6 9.83 -8.47 -6.84
C ILE A 6 11.21 -8.26 -6.22
N GLU A 7 11.58 -9.05 -5.20
CA GLU A 7 12.89 -8.97 -4.54
C GLU A 7 14.04 -9.27 -5.50
N ASN A 8 13.91 -10.31 -6.34
CA ASN A 8 14.92 -10.64 -7.33
C ASN A 8 15.12 -9.49 -8.31
N LYS A 9 14.02 -8.91 -8.82
CA LYS A 9 14.09 -7.79 -9.75
C LYS A 9 14.60 -6.51 -9.10
N CYS A 10 14.27 -6.29 -7.83
CA CYS A 10 14.83 -5.20 -7.04
C CYS A 10 16.37 -5.32 -6.90
N LYS A 11 16.87 -6.53 -6.66
CA LYS A 11 18.33 -6.79 -6.61
C LYS A 11 19.01 -6.54 -7.95
N GLU A 12 18.39 -6.96 -9.07
CA GLU A 12 18.88 -6.67 -10.41
C GLU A 12 18.92 -5.16 -10.66
N TRP A 13 17.83 -4.46 -10.36
CA TRP A 13 17.74 -3.01 -10.50
C TRP A 13 18.78 -2.29 -9.66
N TYR A 14 18.92 -2.66 -8.37
CA TYR A 14 19.90 -2.04 -7.48
C TYR A 14 21.34 -2.14 -8.02
N ASN A 15 21.69 -3.24 -8.67
CA ASN A 15 23.00 -3.46 -9.26
C ASN A 15 23.17 -2.88 -10.66
N SER A 16 22.10 -2.37 -11.28
CA SER A 16 22.12 -1.81 -12.63
C SER A 16 22.40 -0.30 -12.62
N GLU A 17 22.75 0.25 -13.77
CA GLU A 17 22.90 1.70 -13.98
C GLU A 17 21.56 2.46 -13.84
N ASN A 18 20.43 1.75 -13.93
CA ASN A 18 19.09 2.34 -13.78
C ASN A 18 18.75 2.69 -12.32
N CYS A 19 19.53 2.25 -11.34
CA CYS A 19 19.36 2.64 -9.95
C CYS A 19 19.99 4.01 -9.69
N THR A 20 19.25 5.07 -9.94
CA THR A 20 19.69 6.46 -9.76
C THR A 20 19.83 6.87 -8.29
N VAL A 21 19.29 6.07 -7.37
CA VAL A 21 19.26 6.35 -5.92
C VAL A 21 20.21 5.47 -5.10
N ARG A 22 21.13 4.80 -5.76
CA ARG A 22 22.10 3.92 -5.07
C ARG A 22 22.86 4.65 -3.97
N ASN A 23 23.35 5.84 -4.22
CA ASN A 23 24.08 6.64 -3.23
C ASN A 23 23.22 6.97 -2.00
N LEU A 24 21.92 7.17 -2.17
CA LEU A 24 21.00 7.40 -1.06
C LEU A 24 20.81 6.13 -0.23
N ILE A 25 20.67 4.98 -0.89
CA ILE A 25 20.56 3.68 -0.21
C ILE A 25 21.84 3.37 0.58
N GLU A 26 23.01 3.56 -0.02
CA GLU A 26 24.30 3.41 0.66
C GLU A 26 24.46 4.38 1.84
N TYR A 27 23.95 5.61 1.71
CA TYR A 27 23.90 6.54 2.83
C TYR A 27 23.06 5.99 3.98
N ILE A 28 21.86 5.47 3.71
CA ILE A 28 20.98 4.87 4.73
C ILE A 28 21.68 3.69 5.43
N GLU A 29 22.30 2.80 4.68
CA GLU A 29 23.08 1.68 5.22
C GLU A 29 24.22 2.17 6.12
N LYS A 30 24.95 3.16 5.66
CA LYS A 30 26.12 3.71 6.37
C LYS A 30 25.74 4.43 7.66
N THR A 31 24.55 5.05 7.76
CA THR A 31 24.11 5.68 9.00
C THR A 31 23.89 4.66 10.12
N GLY A 32 23.60 3.40 9.79
CA GLY A 32 23.42 2.30 10.74
C GLY A 32 22.24 2.49 11.71
N GLN A 33 21.31 3.38 11.39
CA GLN A 33 20.16 3.71 12.25
C GLN A 33 18.92 2.87 11.94
N MET A 34 18.80 2.38 10.72
CA MET A 34 17.74 1.50 10.28
C MET A 34 18.19 0.04 10.40
N ARG A 35 17.25 -0.86 10.73
CA ARG A 35 17.51 -2.31 10.81
C ARG A 35 17.56 -2.92 9.41
N ASP A 36 18.24 -4.03 9.22
CA ASP A 36 18.41 -4.71 7.93
C ASP A 36 17.06 -4.93 7.21
N ALA A 37 16.06 -5.45 7.92
CA ALA A 37 14.72 -5.66 7.35
C ALA A 37 14.03 -4.36 6.89
N GLN A 38 14.31 -3.25 7.57
CA GLN A 38 13.79 -1.92 7.18
C GLN A 38 14.55 -1.39 5.95
N ILE A 39 15.87 -1.61 5.89
CA ILE A 39 16.69 -1.21 4.74
C ILE A 39 16.25 -1.98 3.49
N GLU A 40 16.03 -3.29 3.59
CA GLU A 40 15.53 -4.10 2.47
C GLU A 40 14.12 -3.63 2.05
N ALA A 41 13.23 -3.32 3.00
CA ALA A 41 11.92 -2.76 2.68
C ALA A 41 12.02 -1.39 1.99
N ILE A 42 12.95 -0.52 2.40
CA ILE A 42 13.23 0.77 1.75
C ILE A 42 13.75 0.56 0.31
N LYS A 43 14.64 -0.39 0.08
CA LYS A 43 15.12 -0.73 -1.27
C LYS A 43 13.97 -1.14 -2.19
N VAL A 44 13.10 -2.05 -1.72
CA VAL A 44 11.93 -2.50 -2.47
C VAL A 44 10.97 -1.32 -2.71
N TYR A 45 10.74 -0.48 -1.69
CA TYR A 45 9.89 0.70 -1.84
C TYR A 45 10.40 1.66 -2.92
N LEU A 46 11.68 2.01 -2.87
CA LEU A 46 12.30 2.88 -3.87
C LEU A 46 12.30 2.24 -5.28
N PHE A 47 12.53 0.93 -5.36
CA PHE A 47 12.39 0.19 -6.63
C PHE A 47 10.98 0.30 -7.20
N LEU A 48 9.95 0.08 -6.38
CA LEU A 48 8.55 0.17 -6.82
C LEU A 48 8.16 1.61 -7.20
N LYS A 49 8.65 2.60 -6.47
CA LYS A 49 8.38 4.02 -6.76
C LYS A 49 9.14 4.54 -7.98
N ILE A 50 10.42 4.21 -8.13
CA ILE A 50 11.30 4.75 -9.15
C ILE A 50 11.43 3.78 -10.32
N GLY A 51 11.89 2.56 -10.07
CA GLY A 51 12.11 1.56 -11.12
C GLY A 51 10.82 1.09 -11.78
N CYS A 52 9.71 1.08 -11.04
CA CYS A 52 8.40 0.66 -11.51
C CYS A 52 7.38 1.82 -11.64
N GLU A 53 7.82 3.07 -11.51
CA GLU A 53 7.00 4.28 -11.67
C GLU A 53 5.72 4.30 -10.82
N CYS A 54 5.76 3.68 -9.65
CA CYS A 54 4.62 3.56 -8.72
C CYS A 54 3.37 2.91 -9.36
N LYS A 55 3.55 2.00 -10.32
CA LYS A 55 2.44 1.32 -11.02
C LYS A 55 1.82 0.21 -10.17
N PRO A 56 0.52 -0.11 -10.35
CA PRO A 56 -0.13 -1.23 -9.68
C PRO A 56 0.56 -2.57 -9.94
N LEU A 57 0.62 -3.46 -8.95
CA LEU A 57 1.25 -4.78 -9.10
C LEU A 57 0.59 -5.62 -10.19
N GLU A 58 -0.75 -5.56 -10.33
CA GLU A 58 -1.45 -6.21 -11.44
C GLU A 58 -0.83 -5.84 -12.80
N PHE A 59 -0.66 -4.53 -13.03
CA PHE A 59 -0.04 -4.02 -14.25
C PHE A 59 1.38 -4.58 -14.42
N LEU A 60 2.22 -4.47 -13.37
CA LEU A 60 3.62 -4.87 -13.44
C LEU A 60 3.80 -6.37 -13.74
N PHE A 61 2.96 -7.23 -13.15
CA PHE A 61 2.99 -8.67 -13.45
C PHE A 61 2.46 -8.98 -14.86
N ARG A 62 1.37 -8.36 -15.27
CA ARG A 62 0.80 -8.59 -16.62
C ARG A 62 1.74 -8.16 -17.73
N TYR A 63 2.50 -7.10 -17.53
CA TYR A 63 3.50 -6.64 -18.51
C TYR A 63 4.89 -7.24 -18.31
N GLY A 64 5.03 -8.22 -17.43
CA GLY A 64 6.27 -8.98 -17.24
C GLY A 64 7.43 -8.18 -16.63
N CYS A 65 7.14 -7.08 -15.92
CA CYS A 65 8.18 -6.24 -15.32
C CYS A 65 9.07 -6.98 -14.31
N PHE A 66 8.55 -8.06 -13.73
CA PHE A 66 9.27 -8.90 -12.77
C PHE A 66 9.79 -10.22 -13.37
N ASN A 67 9.62 -10.46 -14.67
CA ASN A 67 10.09 -11.67 -15.31
C ASN A 67 11.62 -11.68 -15.36
N SER A 68 12.22 -12.79 -14.90
CA SER A 68 13.66 -13.03 -14.90
C SER A 68 14.02 -14.40 -15.51
N ILE A 69 13.00 -15.23 -15.78
CA ILE A 69 13.18 -16.60 -16.25
C ILE A 69 13.76 -16.66 -17.67
N ASN A 70 14.81 -17.47 -17.84
CA ASN A 70 15.34 -17.77 -19.17
C ASN A 70 14.67 -19.03 -19.73
N LEU A 71 13.72 -18.86 -20.67
CA LEU A 71 12.96 -19.96 -21.25
C LEU A 71 13.82 -20.93 -22.06
N ASN A 72 15.01 -20.51 -22.55
CA ASN A 72 15.92 -21.37 -23.28
C ASN A 72 16.53 -22.49 -22.43
N ASN A 73 16.58 -22.28 -21.14
CA ASN A 73 17.13 -23.27 -20.19
C ASN A 73 16.08 -24.26 -19.68
N ILE A 74 14.87 -24.25 -20.29
CA ILE A 74 13.74 -25.05 -19.82
C ILE A 74 13.27 -25.94 -20.97
N GLU A 75 12.98 -27.21 -20.66
CA GLU A 75 12.40 -28.14 -21.59
C GLU A 75 10.92 -27.78 -21.86
N LEU A 76 10.66 -27.18 -23.01
CA LEU A 76 9.37 -26.72 -23.50
C LEU A 76 9.18 -27.16 -24.94
N SER A 77 7.93 -27.43 -25.35
CA SER A 77 7.60 -27.53 -26.77
C SER A 77 7.83 -26.19 -27.47
N THR A 78 8.09 -26.21 -28.78
CA THR A 78 8.28 -24.98 -29.55
C THR A 78 7.06 -24.06 -29.43
N ALA A 79 5.85 -24.60 -29.58
CA ALA A 79 4.61 -23.84 -29.49
C ALA A 79 4.42 -23.22 -28.06
N THR A 80 4.74 -23.94 -26.99
CA THR A 80 4.65 -23.39 -25.62
C THR A 80 5.68 -22.29 -25.41
N ARG A 81 6.90 -22.45 -25.93
CA ARG A 81 7.95 -21.43 -25.82
C ARG A 81 7.53 -20.14 -26.53
N GLU A 82 7.13 -20.24 -27.78
CA GLU A 82 6.64 -19.10 -28.58
C GLU A 82 5.49 -18.38 -27.86
N TYR A 83 4.51 -19.12 -27.33
CA TYR A 83 3.41 -18.55 -26.58
C TYR A 83 3.87 -17.76 -25.35
N LEU A 84 4.80 -18.30 -24.58
CA LEU A 84 5.34 -17.64 -23.38
C LEU A 84 6.16 -16.38 -23.76
N GLU A 85 6.96 -16.43 -24.81
CA GLU A 85 7.75 -15.28 -25.30
C GLU A 85 6.83 -14.13 -25.76
N GLU A 86 5.69 -14.44 -26.37
CA GLU A 86 4.72 -13.46 -26.83
C GLU A 86 3.77 -12.96 -25.72
N ASN A 87 3.65 -13.69 -24.60
CA ASN A 87 2.73 -13.38 -23.53
C ASN A 87 3.46 -13.18 -22.17
N PRO A 88 3.83 -11.93 -21.83
CA PRO A 88 4.54 -11.64 -20.57
C PRO A 88 3.80 -12.07 -19.31
N ALA A 89 2.46 -11.99 -19.29
CA ALA A 89 1.65 -12.44 -18.17
C ALA A 89 1.71 -13.97 -18.00
N ALA A 90 1.70 -14.71 -19.11
CA ALA A 90 1.89 -16.16 -19.06
C ALA A 90 3.27 -16.54 -18.53
N THR A 91 4.31 -15.84 -18.98
CA THR A 91 5.67 -16.01 -18.47
C THR A 91 5.78 -15.70 -17.00
N ALA A 92 5.16 -14.62 -16.50
CA ALA A 92 5.11 -14.30 -15.09
C ALA A 92 4.47 -15.41 -14.24
N LEU A 93 3.35 -15.95 -14.68
CA LEU A 93 2.66 -17.02 -13.97
C LEU A 93 3.42 -18.35 -14.07
N PHE A 94 4.07 -18.62 -15.18
CA PHE A 94 4.94 -19.78 -15.36
C PHE A 94 6.15 -19.71 -14.44
N GLU A 95 6.85 -18.56 -14.36
CA GLU A 95 7.95 -18.34 -13.42
C GLU A 95 7.49 -18.48 -11.98
N TYR A 96 6.38 -17.87 -11.59
CA TYR A 96 5.77 -18.01 -10.28
C TYR A 96 5.53 -19.48 -9.90
N SER A 97 4.98 -20.29 -10.83
CA SER A 97 4.70 -21.71 -10.56
C SER A 97 5.95 -22.52 -10.21
N ARG A 98 7.12 -22.08 -10.65
CA ARG A 98 8.42 -22.73 -10.49
C ARG A 98 9.20 -22.27 -9.27
N LEU A 99 8.77 -21.19 -8.63
CA LEU A 99 9.41 -20.73 -7.39
C LEU A 99 9.35 -21.83 -6.32
N THR A 100 10.31 -21.78 -5.42
CA THR A 100 10.35 -22.69 -4.27
C THR A 100 10.09 -21.94 -2.98
N ASN A 101 9.35 -22.56 -2.07
CA ASN A 101 9.17 -22.05 -0.72
C ASN A 101 10.45 -22.28 0.14
N ASP A 102 10.43 -21.84 1.39
CA ASP A 102 11.58 -21.95 2.29
C ASP A 102 11.92 -23.41 2.69
N LYS A 103 11.00 -24.34 2.42
CA LYS A 103 11.20 -25.79 2.58
C LYS A 103 11.74 -26.47 1.33
N GLY A 104 11.97 -25.70 0.25
CA GLY A 104 12.43 -26.22 -1.04
C GLY A 104 11.32 -26.85 -1.89
N GLU A 105 10.05 -26.73 -1.49
CA GLU A 105 8.92 -27.27 -2.26
C GLU A 105 8.52 -26.25 -3.34
N GLN A 106 8.22 -26.73 -4.53
CA GLN A 106 7.77 -25.89 -5.64
C GLN A 106 6.35 -25.35 -5.36
N VAL A 107 6.09 -24.10 -5.70
CA VAL A 107 4.82 -23.40 -5.49
C VAL A 107 3.65 -24.18 -6.12
N SER A 108 3.78 -24.57 -7.38
CA SER A 108 2.74 -25.37 -8.04
C SER A 108 3.24 -26.13 -9.25
N GLU A 109 3.64 -27.40 -9.04
CA GLU A 109 3.94 -28.32 -10.16
C GLU A 109 2.74 -28.54 -11.08
N LYS A 110 1.52 -28.50 -10.55
CA LYS A 110 0.30 -28.68 -11.35
C LYS A 110 0.11 -27.53 -12.33
N LEU A 111 0.36 -26.29 -11.87
CA LEU A 111 0.26 -25.11 -12.71
C LEU A 111 1.35 -25.11 -13.78
N GLU A 112 2.58 -25.45 -13.43
CA GLU A 112 3.68 -25.60 -14.39
C GLU A 112 3.33 -26.60 -15.49
N LYS A 113 2.85 -27.80 -15.10
CA LYS A 113 2.44 -28.84 -16.04
C LYS A 113 1.28 -28.41 -16.95
N GLN A 114 0.31 -27.67 -16.40
CA GLN A 114 -0.81 -27.14 -17.19
C GLN A 114 -0.33 -26.13 -18.24
N ILE A 115 0.53 -25.18 -17.85
CA ILE A 115 1.08 -24.19 -18.77
C ILE A 115 1.94 -24.88 -19.85
N LYS A 116 2.75 -25.87 -19.50
CA LYS A 116 3.54 -26.64 -20.46
C LYS A 116 2.69 -27.41 -21.46
N LYS A 117 1.53 -27.92 -21.02
CA LYS A 117 0.63 -28.73 -21.84
C LYS A 117 -0.25 -27.88 -22.76
N ASP A 118 -0.84 -26.83 -22.22
CA ASP A 118 -1.76 -25.94 -22.91
C ASP A 118 -1.75 -24.54 -22.31
N PRO A 119 -0.79 -23.69 -22.68
CA PRO A 119 -0.67 -22.35 -22.12
C PRO A 119 -1.88 -21.47 -22.47
N SER A 120 -2.58 -21.73 -23.56
CA SER A 120 -3.73 -20.93 -24.01
C SER A 120 -5.01 -21.18 -23.19
N SER A 121 -5.04 -22.24 -22.37
CA SER A 121 -6.20 -22.59 -21.54
C SER A 121 -6.42 -21.67 -20.33
N ILE A 122 -5.49 -20.75 -20.03
CA ILE A 122 -5.50 -19.91 -18.84
C ILE A 122 -5.75 -18.45 -19.25
N ASP A 123 -6.74 -17.83 -18.59
CA ASP A 123 -6.93 -16.36 -18.66
C ASP A 123 -5.99 -15.68 -17.64
N TYR A 124 -4.78 -15.35 -18.10
CA TYR A 124 -3.74 -14.72 -17.26
C TYR A 124 -4.13 -13.34 -16.77
N ASP A 125 -4.85 -12.58 -17.61
CA ASP A 125 -5.32 -11.24 -17.24
C ASP A 125 -6.35 -11.29 -16.12
N ALA A 126 -7.33 -12.19 -16.22
CA ALA A 126 -8.29 -12.41 -15.15
C ALA A 126 -7.63 -12.95 -13.89
N PHE A 127 -6.62 -13.82 -14.02
CA PHE A 127 -5.86 -14.32 -12.89
C PHE A 127 -5.19 -13.18 -12.11
N PHE A 128 -4.36 -12.36 -12.76
CA PHE A 128 -3.66 -11.26 -12.07
C PHE A 128 -4.62 -10.20 -11.55
N ARG A 129 -5.68 -9.88 -12.29
CA ARG A 129 -6.72 -8.97 -11.79
C ARG A 129 -7.32 -9.47 -10.47
N THR A 130 -7.64 -10.75 -10.39
CA THR A 130 -8.21 -11.35 -9.19
C THR A 130 -7.18 -11.44 -8.07
N ALA A 131 -5.94 -11.86 -8.36
CA ALA A 131 -4.86 -12.00 -7.40
C ALA A 131 -4.49 -10.66 -6.72
N PHE A 132 -4.66 -9.54 -7.43
CA PHE A 132 -4.40 -8.19 -6.93
C PHE A 132 -5.69 -7.37 -6.74
N TYR A 133 -6.82 -8.03 -6.43
CA TYR A 133 -8.11 -7.45 -6.04
C TYR A 133 -8.79 -6.56 -7.09
N GLY A 134 -8.27 -6.45 -8.31
CA GLY A 134 -8.83 -5.63 -9.38
C GLY A 134 -8.95 -4.14 -9.07
N VAL A 135 -8.12 -3.62 -8.17
CA VAL A 135 -8.12 -2.20 -7.80
C VAL A 135 -7.48 -1.34 -8.88
N SER A 136 -7.98 -0.12 -9.06
CA SER A 136 -7.50 0.82 -10.08
C SER A 136 -6.35 1.73 -9.60
N TYR A 137 -5.89 1.55 -8.39
CA TYR A 137 -4.84 2.34 -7.75
C TYR A 137 -3.66 1.44 -7.34
N THR A 138 -2.54 2.06 -7.09
CA THR A 138 -1.35 1.36 -6.58
C THR A 138 -1.59 0.88 -5.15
N ASP A 139 -1.46 -0.42 -4.93
CA ASP A 139 -1.65 -1.09 -3.63
C ASP A 139 -0.47 -2.02 -3.35
N TYR A 140 0.30 -1.69 -2.31
CA TYR A 140 1.48 -2.45 -1.89
C TYR A 140 1.32 -2.92 -0.44
N LEU A 141 1.73 -4.14 -0.14
CA LEU A 141 1.73 -4.69 1.21
C LEU A 141 3.16 -5.02 1.64
N PHE A 142 3.60 -4.40 2.73
CA PHE A 142 4.88 -4.70 3.38
C PHE A 142 4.65 -5.55 4.63
N SER A 143 5.15 -6.78 4.59
CA SER A 143 5.11 -7.70 5.72
C SER A 143 6.43 -7.68 6.44
N LEU A 144 6.42 -7.27 7.72
CA LEU A 144 7.58 -7.27 8.58
C LEU A 144 7.26 -7.97 9.89
N PRO A 145 8.19 -8.72 10.48
CA PRO A 145 7.99 -9.37 11.76
C PRO A 145 7.54 -8.38 12.84
N MET A 146 6.79 -8.87 13.83
CA MET A 146 6.43 -8.07 15.00
C MET A 146 7.69 -7.53 15.66
N GLY A 147 7.68 -6.26 16.07
CA GLY A 147 8.84 -5.60 16.65
C GLY A 147 9.93 -5.14 15.67
N ALA A 148 9.78 -5.38 14.36
CA ALA A 148 10.71 -4.88 13.34
C ALA A 148 10.69 -3.36 13.15
N GLY A 149 9.76 -2.65 13.79
CA GLY A 149 9.68 -1.18 13.73
C GLY A 149 8.91 -0.67 12.52
N LYS A 150 7.73 -1.23 12.23
CA LYS A 150 6.83 -0.80 11.14
C LYS A 150 6.57 0.71 11.14
N THR A 151 6.32 1.31 12.29
CA THR A 151 6.05 2.75 12.39
C THR A 151 7.25 3.62 12.00
N TYR A 152 8.48 3.16 12.28
CA TYR A 152 9.70 3.82 11.79
C TYR A 152 9.82 3.69 10.28
N LEU A 153 9.41 2.56 9.71
CA LEU A 153 9.40 2.36 8.26
C LEU A 153 8.35 3.26 7.58
N MET A 154 7.15 3.39 8.18
CA MET A 154 6.15 4.37 7.71
C MET A 154 6.71 5.78 7.68
N ALA A 155 7.40 6.19 8.76
CA ALA A 155 8.07 7.49 8.80
C ALA A 155 9.11 7.62 7.67
N ALA A 156 9.94 6.60 7.48
CA ALA A 156 10.94 6.61 6.41
C ALA A 156 10.30 6.78 5.02
N PHE A 157 9.22 6.08 4.73
CA PHE A 157 8.51 6.20 3.46
C PHE A 157 7.91 7.60 3.25
N ILE A 158 7.31 8.19 4.31
CA ILE A 158 6.78 9.57 4.27
C ILE A 158 7.89 10.56 3.91
N TYR A 159 9.01 10.50 4.63
CA TYR A 159 10.11 11.43 4.40
C TYR A 159 10.77 11.23 3.03
N LEU A 160 10.90 10.00 2.55
CA LEU A 160 11.43 9.70 1.22
C LEU A 160 10.50 10.22 0.12
N ASP A 161 9.20 9.99 0.21
CA ASP A 161 8.24 10.52 -0.77
C ASP A 161 8.31 12.06 -0.82
N LEU A 162 8.32 12.73 0.33
CA LEU A 162 8.43 14.20 0.39
C LEU A 162 9.76 14.70 -0.16
N TYR A 163 10.86 13.98 0.10
CA TYR A 163 12.18 14.33 -0.44
C TYR A 163 12.18 14.31 -1.98
N PHE A 164 11.67 13.24 -2.56
CA PHE A 164 11.59 13.13 -4.02
C PHE A 164 10.55 14.08 -4.61
N ALA A 165 9.40 14.26 -3.97
CA ALA A 165 8.37 15.20 -4.43
C ALA A 165 8.87 16.65 -4.47
N LEU A 166 9.75 17.06 -3.55
CA LEU A 166 10.38 18.38 -3.57
C LEU A 166 11.42 18.52 -4.70
N ASN A 167 12.18 17.48 -4.96
CA ASN A 167 13.22 17.50 -6.00
C ASN A 167 12.65 17.24 -7.41
N GLU A 168 11.53 16.52 -7.50
CA GLU A 168 10.86 16.13 -8.73
C GLU A 168 9.36 16.46 -8.67
N PRO A 169 8.94 17.73 -8.57
CA PRO A 169 7.56 18.11 -8.26
C PRO A 169 6.54 17.68 -9.33
N THR A 170 6.97 17.35 -10.52
CA THR A 170 6.12 16.87 -11.61
C THR A 170 6.05 15.34 -11.69
N ASN A 171 6.82 14.63 -10.87
CA ASN A 171 6.83 13.16 -10.86
C ASN A 171 5.64 12.61 -10.05
N PRO A 172 4.66 11.96 -10.70
CA PRO A 172 3.46 11.48 -10.02
C PRO A 172 3.72 10.27 -9.11
N ALA A 173 4.92 9.69 -9.14
CA ALA A 173 5.25 8.53 -8.32
C ALA A 173 5.30 8.85 -6.82
N PHE A 174 5.54 10.11 -6.44
CA PHE A 174 5.76 10.50 -5.05
C PHE A 174 4.56 11.24 -4.47
N ALA A 175 4.16 10.85 -3.26
CA ALA A 175 3.05 11.48 -2.55
C ALA A 175 3.45 12.79 -1.89
N HIS A 176 2.48 13.70 -1.78
CA HIS A 176 2.63 14.98 -1.12
C HIS A 176 1.99 15.01 0.26
N ASN A 177 0.94 14.20 0.46
CA ASN A 177 0.17 14.16 1.69
C ASN A 177 -0.12 12.72 2.09
N PHE A 178 -0.30 12.49 3.38
CA PHE A 178 -0.41 11.15 3.94
C PHE A 178 -1.57 11.05 4.92
N ILE A 179 -2.32 9.95 4.81
CA ILE A 179 -3.26 9.55 5.85
C ILE A 179 -2.89 8.16 6.35
N ILE A 180 -2.83 8.00 7.67
CA ILE A 180 -2.49 6.75 8.32
C ILE A 180 -3.71 6.23 9.04
N PHE A 181 -4.18 5.06 8.65
CA PHE A 181 -5.23 4.33 9.33
C PHE A 181 -4.61 3.39 10.36
N ALA A 182 -4.79 3.74 11.63
CA ALA A 182 -4.44 2.88 12.75
C ALA A 182 -5.52 1.82 12.98
N PRO A 183 -5.18 0.66 13.60
CA PRO A 183 -6.13 -0.41 13.87
C PRO A 183 -7.35 0.05 14.66
N SER A 184 -8.53 -0.49 14.31
CA SER A 184 -9.78 -0.28 15.03
C SER A 184 -9.69 -0.80 16.46
N GLY A 185 -10.32 -0.10 17.40
CA GLY A 185 -10.40 -0.50 18.82
C GLY A 185 -9.23 -0.07 19.70
N LEU A 186 -8.11 0.41 19.13
CA LEU A 186 -6.95 0.87 19.89
C LEU A 186 -6.79 2.38 19.82
N LYS A 187 -7.66 3.14 20.54
CA LYS A 187 -7.43 4.58 20.75
C LYS A 187 -6.02 4.87 21.31
N SER A 188 -5.42 3.90 22.00
CA SER A 188 -4.07 3.94 22.53
C SER A 188 -2.96 3.82 21.48
N SER A 189 -3.23 3.38 20.24
CA SER A 189 -2.20 3.19 19.20
C SER A 189 -2.01 4.41 18.29
N VAL A 190 -3.06 5.22 18.10
CA VAL A 190 -3.02 6.40 17.21
C VAL A 190 -1.99 7.43 17.67
N VAL A 191 -2.03 7.81 18.94
CA VAL A 191 -1.12 8.85 19.49
C VAL A 191 0.34 8.37 19.56
N PRO A 192 0.66 7.15 20.04
CA PRO A 192 2.03 6.63 19.99
C PRO A 192 2.60 6.51 18.58
N SER A 193 1.82 6.03 17.61
CA SER A 193 2.25 5.94 16.21
C SER A 193 2.56 7.32 15.64
N LEU A 194 1.69 8.29 15.85
CA LEU A 194 1.93 9.66 15.43
C LEU A 194 3.20 10.24 16.06
N LYS A 195 3.38 10.07 17.39
CA LYS A 195 4.57 10.55 18.10
C LYS A 195 5.86 9.94 17.56
N THR A 196 5.84 8.65 17.21
CA THR A 196 7.00 7.98 16.60
C THR A 196 7.35 8.62 15.26
N ILE A 197 6.36 8.88 14.40
CA ILE A 197 6.57 9.51 13.08
C ILE A 197 7.03 10.97 13.26
N GLN A 198 6.41 11.72 14.16
CA GLN A 198 6.78 13.11 14.46
C GLN A 198 8.20 13.23 15.02
N ASN A 199 8.62 12.28 15.86
CA ASN A 199 9.94 12.27 16.46
C ASN A 199 11.01 11.60 15.59
N PHE A 200 10.62 11.03 14.45
CA PHE A 200 11.58 10.41 13.54
C PHE A 200 12.65 11.42 13.11
N ASN A 201 13.90 10.96 13.07
CA ASN A 201 15.00 11.78 12.59
C ASN A 201 15.23 11.50 11.10
N PRO A 202 14.83 12.40 10.19
CA PRO A 202 14.99 12.18 8.77
C PRO A 202 16.45 12.10 8.32
N ALA A 203 17.40 12.60 9.09
CA ALA A 203 18.83 12.47 8.79
C ALA A 203 19.33 11.02 8.83
N TRP A 204 18.52 10.07 9.33
CA TRP A 204 18.83 8.66 9.21
C TRP A 204 18.74 8.11 7.78
N ILE A 205 17.94 8.79 6.94
CA ILE A 205 17.61 8.33 5.58
C ILE A 205 17.81 9.38 4.49
N ILE A 206 17.95 10.64 4.84
CA ILE A 206 18.12 11.77 3.92
C ILE A 206 19.30 12.61 4.40
N PRO A 207 20.27 12.95 3.52
CA PRO A 207 21.37 13.83 3.90
C PRO A 207 20.90 15.24 4.29
N GLU A 208 21.64 15.86 5.21
CA GLU A 208 21.46 17.29 5.51
C GLU A 208 21.95 18.17 4.34
N PRO A 209 21.38 19.33 4.12
CA PRO A 209 20.35 20.03 4.90
C PRO A 209 18.89 19.59 4.57
N ALA A 210 18.69 18.78 3.53
CA ALA A 210 17.36 18.41 3.05
C ALA A 210 16.50 17.73 4.14
N ALA A 211 17.10 16.91 5.00
CA ALA A 211 16.42 16.28 6.12
C ALA A 211 15.76 17.30 7.06
N THR A 212 16.50 18.33 7.45
CA THR A 212 16.00 19.42 8.31
C THR A 212 14.90 20.23 7.62
N ASP A 213 15.06 20.54 6.34
CA ASP A 213 14.10 21.34 5.58
C ASP A 213 12.76 20.63 5.42
N ILE A 214 12.78 19.35 5.06
CA ILE A 214 11.55 18.53 4.97
C ILE A 214 10.86 18.45 6.32
N LYS A 215 11.63 18.22 7.41
CA LYS A 215 11.05 18.12 8.75
C LYS A 215 10.28 19.38 9.17
N ARG A 216 10.70 20.55 8.73
CA ARG A 216 10.02 21.84 8.99
C ARG A 216 8.72 21.99 8.19
N MET A 217 8.60 21.32 7.03
CA MET A 217 7.43 21.42 6.15
C MET A 217 6.28 20.50 6.56
N ILE A 218 6.55 19.49 7.39
CA ILE A 218 5.53 18.51 7.76
C ILE A 218 4.59 19.06 8.84
N SER A 219 3.28 18.92 8.57
CA SER A 219 2.21 19.19 9.52
C SER A 219 1.58 17.89 9.99
N PHE A 220 1.46 17.71 11.32
CA PHE A 220 0.89 16.49 11.90
C PHE A 220 -0.49 16.76 12.48
N GLU A 221 -1.49 15.96 12.09
CA GLU A 221 -2.86 16.06 12.58
C GLU A 221 -3.39 14.71 13.09
N VAL A 222 -3.97 14.72 14.28
CA VAL A 222 -4.74 13.59 14.79
C VAL A 222 -6.21 13.85 14.52
N LEU A 223 -6.82 13.04 13.65
CA LEU A 223 -8.23 13.12 13.34
C LEU A 223 -9.03 12.27 14.36
N ASP A 224 -8.90 12.59 15.64
CA ASP A 224 -9.71 12.04 16.71
C ASP A 224 -10.67 13.09 17.23
N GLN A 225 -11.91 12.68 17.51
CA GLN A 225 -12.88 13.57 18.16
C GLN A 225 -12.40 13.81 19.59
N GLY A 226 -11.75 14.95 19.83
CA GLY A 226 -11.56 15.44 21.18
C GLY A 226 -12.94 15.56 21.83
N LYS A 227 -13.11 15.10 23.08
CA LYS A 227 -14.30 15.37 23.88
C LYS A 227 -14.46 16.88 23.95
N THR A 228 -15.32 17.48 23.11
CA THR A 228 -15.70 18.87 23.24
C THR A 228 -16.59 18.98 24.48
N ALA A 229 -16.05 19.61 25.52
CA ALA A 229 -16.74 19.81 26.78
C ALA A 229 -17.98 20.72 26.66
N ASN A 230 -18.22 21.34 25.50
CA ASN A 230 -19.33 22.28 25.29
C ASN A 230 -20.30 21.76 24.22
N LYS A 231 -21.48 21.38 24.66
CA LYS A 231 -22.64 20.99 23.83
C LYS A 231 -23.15 22.09 22.86
N SER A 232 -22.62 23.31 22.91
CA SER A 232 -23.07 24.44 22.10
C SER A 232 -22.47 24.55 20.71
N ASN A 233 -21.39 23.81 20.41
CA ASN A 233 -20.74 23.80 19.09
C ASN A 233 -21.11 22.56 18.27
N LYS A 234 -22.38 22.18 18.25
CA LYS A 234 -22.91 21.01 17.54
C LYS A 234 -22.83 21.06 16.00
N THR A 235 -22.33 22.16 15.42
CA THR A 235 -22.46 22.41 13.98
C THR A 235 -21.19 22.19 13.16
N LYS A 236 -20.04 21.90 13.77
CA LYS A 236 -18.79 21.72 13.01
C LYS A 236 -18.06 20.44 13.46
N ASN A 237 -17.83 19.54 12.50
CA ASN A 237 -16.99 18.37 12.70
C ASN A 237 -15.52 18.81 12.95
N PRO A 238 -14.96 18.63 14.17
CA PRO A 238 -13.60 19.08 14.48
C PRO A 238 -12.53 18.40 13.62
N ASN A 239 -12.78 17.20 13.12
CA ASN A 239 -11.86 16.49 12.23
C ASN A 239 -11.80 17.13 10.84
N VAL A 240 -12.97 17.54 10.31
CA VAL A 240 -13.06 18.31 9.07
C VAL A 240 -12.34 19.64 9.22
N GLN A 241 -12.51 20.32 10.36
CA GLN A 241 -11.87 21.61 10.59
C GLN A 241 -10.35 21.53 10.62
N LYS A 242 -9.77 20.46 11.21
CA LYS A 242 -8.34 20.25 11.24
C LYS A 242 -7.71 20.23 9.85
N ILE A 243 -8.34 19.55 8.89
CA ILE A 243 -7.86 19.54 7.51
C ILE A 243 -8.21 20.85 6.80
N ALA A 244 -9.43 21.36 7.00
CA ALA A 244 -9.87 22.58 6.35
C ALA A 244 -9.06 23.84 6.74
N ASN A 245 -8.40 23.83 7.88
CA ASN A 245 -7.48 24.90 8.28
C ASN A 245 -6.23 25.01 7.40
N HIS A 246 -5.91 23.97 6.63
CA HIS A 246 -4.78 23.94 5.69
C HIS A 246 -5.18 24.38 4.26
N GLN A 247 -6.02 25.40 4.13
CA GLN A 247 -6.43 25.96 2.83
C GLN A 247 -5.33 26.82 2.18
N PRO A 248 -5.20 26.80 0.83
CA PRO A 248 -5.97 26.00 -0.13
C PRO A 248 -5.49 24.53 -0.20
N LEU A 249 -6.42 23.57 -0.21
CA LEU A 249 -6.08 22.15 -0.21
C LEU A 249 -5.32 21.71 -1.48
N SER A 250 -5.54 22.38 -2.61
CA SER A 250 -4.87 22.05 -3.87
C SER A 250 -3.34 22.26 -3.86
N GLU A 251 -2.87 23.09 -2.94
CA GLU A 251 -1.43 23.41 -2.78
C GLU A 251 -0.83 22.73 -1.55
N LEU A 252 -1.63 21.88 -0.88
CA LEU A 252 -1.20 21.26 0.37
C LEU A 252 -0.06 20.27 0.13
N PHE A 253 0.99 20.44 0.91
CA PHE A 253 2.18 19.60 0.91
C PHE A 253 2.64 19.31 2.33
N GLY A 254 2.96 18.04 2.62
CA GLY A 254 3.52 17.63 3.90
C GLY A 254 2.49 17.42 5.02
N LEU A 255 1.18 17.30 4.72
CA LEU A 255 0.21 16.89 5.72
C LEU A 255 0.34 15.40 6.02
N VAL A 256 0.51 15.07 7.31
CA VAL A 256 0.46 13.71 7.84
C VAL A 256 -0.68 13.62 8.85
N ALA A 257 -1.78 12.99 8.46
CA ALA A 257 -2.96 12.82 9.29
C ALA A 257 -3.06 11.36 9.78
N VAL A 258 -3.40 11.17 11.06
CA VAL A 258 -3.62 9.83 11.63
C VAL A 258 -5.05 9.72 12.16
N THR A 259 -5.72 8.62 11.81
CA THR A 259 -7.09 8.33 12.24
C THR A 259 -7.35 6.82 12.30
N ASN A 260 -8.51 6.42 12.81
CA ASN A 260 -9.01 5.05 12.69
C ASN A 260 -9.84 4.90 11.41
N ALA A 261 -9.73 3.75 10.76
CA ALA A 261 -10.48 3.44 9.53
C ALA A 261 -12.00 3.57 9.74
N GLU A 262 -12.52 3.19 10.91
CA GLU A 262 -13.96 3.32 11.26
C GLU A 262 -14.54 4.73 11.01
N LYS A 263 -13.74 5.79 11.13
CA LYS A 263 -14.20 7.17 10.94
C LYS A 263 -14.50 7.53 9.49
N VAL A 264 -14.01 6.74 8.55
CA VAL A 264 -14.26 6.95 7.11
C VAL A 264 -15.11 5.84 6.51
N ILE A 265 -15.26 4.68 7.21
CA ILE A 265 -15.97 3.49 6.72
C ILE A 265 -17.47 3.53 7.07
N LEU A 266 -17.91 4.34 8.07
CA LEU A 266 -19.27 4.34 8.59
C LEU A 266 -20.31 4.63 7.48
N ASP A 267 -20.72 3.57 6.78
CA ASP A 267 -22.01 3.44 6.13
C ASP A 267 -22.78 2.37 6.91
N ARG A 268 -23.46 2.75 7.96
CA ARG A 268 -24.53 1.92 8.49
C ARG A 268 -25.68 2.06 7.53
N ILE A 269 -25.81 1.12 6.61
CA ILE A 269 -27.10 0.84 6.00
C ILE A 269 -27.95 0.30 7.14
N GLN A 270 -28.74 1.15 7.74
CA GLN A 270 -29.75 0.75 8.71
C GLN A 270 -30.79 -0.08 7.95
N GLU A 271 -30.81 -1.38 8.18
CA GLU A 271 -32.07 -2.09 8.17
C GLU A 271 -32.95 -1.40 9.21
N LYS A 272 -34.03 -0.76 8.76
CA LYS A 272 -35.00 -0.12 9.61
C LYS A 272 -35.68 -1.15 10.53
N SER A 273 -35.11 -1.36 11.72
CA SER A 273 -35.83 -1.94 12.83
C SER A 273 -36.29 -0.76 13.71
N GLY A 274 -37.57 -0.53 13.70
CA GLY A 274 -38.20 0.61 14.40
C GLY A 274 -38.10 0.48 15.90
N GLN A 275 -37.14 1.17 16.51
CA GLN A 275 -37.22 1.69 17.87
C GLN A 275 -36.32 2.94 17.94
N ILE A 276 -36.96 4.09 18.03
CA ILE A 276 -36.31 5.39 18.20
C ILE A 276 -36.01 5.55 19.70
N ASN A 277 -34.75 5.43 20.06
CA ASN A 277 -34.26 5.88 21.37
C ASN A 277 -33.89 7.36 21.29
N MET A 278 -34.65 8.20 21.98
CA MET A 278 -34.64 9.67 21.94
C MET A 278 -33.40 10.33 22.62
N PHE A 279 -32.38 9.56 23.00
CA PHE A 279 -31.17 10.04 23.73
C PHE A 279 -29.81 9.74 23.10
N GLU A 280 -29.76 9.06 21.96
CA GLU A 280 -28.55 8.91 21.20
C GLU A 280 -28.48 9.98 20.11
N GLU A 281 -27.29 10.62 19.94
CA GLU A 281 -27.02 11.44 18.75
C GLU A 281 -27.43 10.62 17.53
N SER A 282 -28.34 11.16 16.72
CA SER A 282 -28.93 10.40 15.63
C SER A 282 -27.81 9.81 14.77
N ASP A 283 -27.88 8.52 14.42
CA ASP A 283 -26.92 7.86 13.55
C ASP A 283 -26.73 8.64 12.25
N ASP A 284 -27.72 9.38 11.80
CA ASP A 284 -27.71 10.30 10.66
C ASP A 284 -26.67 11.44 10.81
N GLU A 285 -26.40 11.93 12.02
CA GLU A 285 -25.40 12.99 12.24
C GLU A 285 -23.97 12.44 12.18
N LYS A 286 -23.75 11.23 12.69
CA LYS A 286 -22.46 10.53 12.60
C LYS A 286 -22.13 10.19 11.15
N ASP A 287 -23.11 9.73 10.39
CA ASP A 287 -22.93 9.42 8.97
C ASP A 287 -22.67 10.68 8.14
N ARG A 288 -23.31 11.79 8.46
CA ARG A 288 -23.03 13.08 7.82
C ARG A 288 -21.60 13.55 8.11
N GLN A 289 -21.15 13.43 9.36
CA GLN A 289 -19.79 13.82 9.75
C GLN A 289 -18.72 12.93 9.09
N ALA A 290 -18.96 11.62 8.97
CA ALA A 290 -18.09 10.69 8.26
C ALA A 290 -18.03 11.01 6.76
N ASN A 291 -19.15 11.35 6.14
CA ASN A 291 -19.24 11.75 4.74
C ASN A 291 -18.48 13.06 4.48
N GLU A 292 -18.59 14.06 5.36
CA GLU A 292 -17.84 15.31 5.26
C GLU A 292 -16.33 15.06 5.30
N LEU A 293 -15.87 14.25 6.27
CA LEU A 293 -14.45 13.88 6.41
C LEU A 293 -13.94 13.12 5.18
N ARG A 294 -14.71 12.13 4.71
CA ARG A 294 -14.41 11.35 3.51
C ARG A 294 -14.25 12.23 2.28
N ASN A 295 -15.19 13.15 2.07
CA ASN A 295 -15.16 14.07 0.94
C ASN A 295 -13.97 15.03 1.01
N LEU A 296 -13.57 15.44 2.21
CA LEU A 296 -12.43 16.33 2.39
C LEU A 296 -11.10 15.61 2.16
N ILE A 297 -10.93 14.39 2.70
CA ILE A 297 -9.75 13.57 2.46
C ILE A 297 -9.58 13.27 0.97
N GLY A 298 -10.67 12.94 0.27
CA GLY A 298 -10.65 12.67 -1.16
C GLY A 298 -10.29 13.86 -2.05
N LYS A 299 -10.11 15.07 -1.48
CA LYS A 299 -9.64 16.28 -2.18
C LYS A 299 -8.17 16.58 -1.92
N LEU A 300 -7.51 15.84 -1.03
CA LEU A 300 -6.08 16.04 -0.76
C LEU A 300 -5.26 15.65 -1.98
N PRO A 301 -4.39 16.52 -2.49
CA PRO A 301 -3.61 16.24 -3.68
C PRO A 301 -2.52 15.21 -3.39
N SER A 302 -2.27 14.33 -4.35
CA SER A 302 -1.21 13.32 -4.30
C SER A 302 -1.13 12.61 -2.94
N LEU A 303 -2.27 12.01 -2.54
CA LEU A 303 -2.47 11.36 -1.25
C LEU A 303 -1.91 9.93 -1.24
N SER A 304 -1.01 9.62 -0.31
CA SER A 304 -0.68 8.23 0.03
C SER A 304 -1.42 7.80 1.30
N ILE A 305 -1.98 6.60 1.26
CA ILE A 305 -2.78 6.02 2.33
C ILE A 305 -1.99 4.88 2.96
N PHE A 306 -1.67 5.01 4.24
CA PHE A 306 -0.98 3.97 4.99
C PHE A 306 -1.98 3.25 5.89
N ILE A 307 -1.94 1.92 5.87
CA ILE A 307 -2.83 1.07 6.68
C ILE A 307 -1.95 0.21 7.58
N ASP A 308 -2.03 0.47 8.89
CA ASP A 308 -1.31 -0.32 9.89
C ASP A 308 -2.16 -1.53 10.28
N GLU A 309 -1.52 -2.71 10.37
CA GLU A 309 -2.13 -3.98 10.76
C GLU A 309 -3.33 -4.37 9.88
N VAL A 310 -3.11 -4.53 8.58
CA VAL A 310 -4.13 -4.84 7.55
C VAL A 310 -5.00 -6.07 7.86
N HIS A 311 -4.58 -6.96 8.77
CA HIS A 311 -5.22 -8.26 9.02
C HIS A 311 -6.38 -8.25 10.03
N HIS A 312 -6.72 -7.09 10.64
CA HIS A 312 -7.63 -7.08 11.79
C HIS A 312 -9.14 -7.12 11.49
N ALA A 313 -9.60 -6.88 10.25
CA ALA A 313 -11.03 -7.03 9.94
C ALA A 313 -11.29 -7.09 8.41
N VAL A 314 -11.53 -8.27 7.90
CA VAL A 314 -11.85 -8.49 6.47
C VAL A 314 -13.03 -7.64 5.99
N SER A 315 -14.08 -7.49 6.82
CA SER A 315 -15.27 -6.68 6.46
C SER A 315 -14.96 -5.19 6.36
N ASP A 316 -14.11 -4.66 7.25
CA ASP A 316 -13.74 -3.26 7.27
C ASP A 316 -12.74 -2.94 6.16
N GLU A 317 -11.89 -3.88 5.82
CA GLU A 317 -10.98 -3.78 4.68
C GLU A 317 -11.74 -3.64 3.36
N ILE A 318 -12.78 -4.44 3.12
CA ILE A 318 -13.62 -4.34 1.92
C ILE A 318 -14.28 -2.96 1.84
N LYS A 319 -14.80 -2.45 2.95
CA LYS A 319 -15.43 -1.11 3.00
C LYS A 319 -14.39 -0.01 2.77
N LEU A 320 -13.21 -0.12 3.38
CA LEU A 320 -12.12 0.84 3.18
C LEU A 320 -11.66 0.86 1.72
N ARG A 321 -11.52 -0.30 1.08
CA ARG A 321 -11.22 -0.39 -0.36
C ARG A 321 -12.27 0.31 -1.21
N ALA A 322 -13.55 0.19 -0.88
CA ALA A 322 -14.63 0.89 -1.58
C ALA A 322 -14.50 2.42 -1.45
N VAL A 323 -14.15 2.92 -0.27
CA VAL A 323 -13.88 4.36 -0.05
C VAL A 323 -12.68 4.82 -0.84
N VAL A 324 -11.58 4.09 -0.77
CA VAL A 324 -10.33 4.41 -1.49
C VAL A 324 -10.55 4.37 -3.02
N THR A 325 -11.33 3.42 -3.52
CA THR A 325 -11.69 3.36 -4.95
C THR A 325 -12.42 4.63 -5.41
N LYS A 326 -13.33 5.17 -4.57
CA LYS A 326 -13.98 6.46 -4.87
C LYS A 326 -12.99 7.63 -4.89
N TRP A 327 -12.03 7.65 -3.97
CA TRP A 327 -10.98 8.68 -3.97
C TRP A 327 -10.06 8.55 -5.17
N ALA A 328 -9.69 7.34 -5.56
CA ALA A 328 -8.85 7.09 -6.72
C ALA A 328 -9.50 7.54 -8.04
N GLN A 329 -10.83 7.49 -8.15
CA GLN A 329 -11.57 8.01 -9.31
C GLN A 329 -11.36 9.54 -9.51
N ASN A 330 -11.02 10.27 -8.45
CA ASN A 330 -10.70 11.70 -8.53
C ASN A 330 -9.21 11.96 -8.86
N HIS A 331 -8.43 10.92 -9.13
CA HIS A 331 -6.99 10.99 -9.39
C HIS A 331 -6.17 11.68 -8.27
N THR A 332 -6.67 11.66 -7.04
CA THR A 332 -5.97 12.24 -5.87
C THR A 332 -5.13 11.22 -5.11
N VAL A 333 -5.42 9.93 -5.26
CA VAL A 333 -4.68 8.85 -4.57
C VAL A 333 -3.42 8.50 -5.36
N ASN A 334 -2.27 8.66 -4.71
CA ASN A 334 -0.97 8.25 -5.23
C ASN A 334 -0.77 6.74 -5.04
N SER A 335 -0.91 6.27 -3.79
CA SER A 335 -0.70 4.86 -3.44
C SER A 335 -1.40 4.49 -2.14
N VAL A 336 -1.66 3.21 -1.98
CA VAL A 336 -2.07 2.57 -0.72
C VAL A 336 -0.94 1.66 -0.28
N ILE A 337 -0.48 1.82 0.95
CA ILE A 337 0.62 1.04 1.51
C ILE A 337 0.14 0.36 2.79
N GLY A 338 -0.05 -0.94 2.71
CA GLY A 338 -0.39 -1.79 3.85
C GLY A 338 0.85 -2.24 4.61
N PHE A 339 0.74 -2.35 5.93
CA PHE A 339 1.77 -2.91 6.79
C PHE A 339 1.16 -4.05 7.62
N SER A 340 1.84 -5.19 7.68
CA SER A 340 1.39 -6.33 8.47
C SER A 340 2.54 -6.94 9.28
N GLY A 341 2.23 -7.39 10.49
CA GLY A 341 3.16 -8.12 11.34
C GLY A 341 3.06 -9.64 11.17
N THR A 342 1.95 -10.09 10.64
CA THR A 342 1.68 -11.50 10.35
C THR A 342 1.29 -11.61 8.87
N PRO A 343 2.14 -12.19 8.02
CA PRO A 343 1.87 -12.31 6.58
C PRO A 343 0.76 -13.33 6.27
N TYR A 344 0.27 -14.04 7.27
CA TYR A 344 -0.70 -15.10 7.07
C TYR A 344 -2.11 -14.59 7.31
N LEU A 345 -2.85 -14.39 6.24
CA LEU A 345 -4.30 -14.51 6.29
C LEU A 345 -4.60 -15.94 6.76
N GLU A 346 -5.46 -16.10 7.78
CA GLU A 346 -5.85 -17.42 8.31
C GLU A 346 -6.49 -18.35 7.27
N LYS A 347 -6.77 -17.82 6.08
CA LYS A 347 -7.26 -18.57 4.92
C LYS A 347 -6.48 -18.12 3.70
N THR A 348 -5.64 -19.02 3.19
CA THR A 348 -5.09 -18.92 1.85
C THR A 348 -6.25 -18.81 0.86
N GLU A 349 -6.41 -17.65 0.22
CA GLU A 349 -7.37 -17.53 -0.87
C GLU A 349 -6.87 -18.36 -2.04
N LYS A 350 -7.70 -19.31 -2.49
CA LYS A 350 -7.40 -20.15 -3.65
C LYS A 350 -8.03 -19.52 -4.88
N PHE A 351 -7.19 -19.13 -5.83
CA PHE A 351 -7.66 -18.64 -7.12
C PHE A 351 -7.84 -19.80 -8.10
N LYS A 352 -9.01 -19.83 -8.73
CA LYS A 352 -9.31 -20.78 -9.78
C LYS A 352 -8.58 -20.32 -11.06
N VAL A 353 -7.65 -21.15 -11.53
CA VAL A 353 -6.89 -20.87 -12.73
C VAL A 353 -7.58 -21.48 -13.94
N VAL A 354 -8.00 -22.74 -13.80
CA VAL A 354 -8.87 -23.50 -14.71
C VAL A 354 -9.80 -24.36 -13.87
N ASP A 355 -10.83 -24.97 -14.48
CA ASP A 355 -11.86 -25.72 -13.74
C ASP A 355 -11.32 -26.79 -12.77
N SER A 356 -10.17 -27.37 -13.08
CA SER A 356 -9.51 -28.42 -12.26
C SER A 356 -8.37 -27.92 -11.39
N LEU A 357 -8.01 -26.63 -11.43
CA LEU A 357 -6.81 -26.11 -10.81
C LEU A 357 -7.06 -24.78 -10.11
N SER A 358 -6.77 -24.74 -8.81
CA SER A 358 -6.71 -23.52 -8.01
C SER A 358 -5.32 -23.33 -7.45
N VAL A 359 -4.83 -22.08 -7.42
CA VAL A 359 -3.54 -21.69 -6.87
C VAL A 359 -3.78 -20.80 -5.65
N GLY A 360 -3.08 -21.10 -4.55
CA GLY A 360 -3.11 -20.26 -3.36
C GLY A 360 -2.13 -19.10 -3.49
N THR A 361 -2.50 -17.95 -2.92
CA THR A 361 -1.59 -16.82 -2.72
C THR A 361 -1.03 -16.92 -1.32
N ASP A 362 0.09 -17.60 -1.15
CA ASP A 362 0.86 -17.56 0.10
C ASP A 362 1.92 -16.47 0.04
#